data_9515db124202191a08cd9de7324d3486
#
_entry.id   9515db124202191a08cd9de7324d3486
#
_cell.length_a   1.000
_cell.length_b   1.000
_cell.length_c   1.000
_cell.angle_alpha   90.00
_cell.angle_beta   90.00
_cell.angle_gamma   90.00
#
_symmetry.space_group_name_H-M   'P 1'
#
loop_
_entity.id
_entity.type
_entity.pdbx_description
1 polymer ?
#
loop_
_entity_poly.entity_id
_entity_poly.type
_entity_poly.pdbx_seq_one_letter_code
_entity_poly.pdbx_strand_id
1 'polypeptide(L)'
;MNYLEVLTAIFATFFFGIIFSLTGKKLIYSSFAGGLGWYTHLLFFKELAYSKTASFVISAVVITVFSEIIGRIEKTTVTSTLIPLVPGGGIYYTMSFFVENRFPEAFEKGRETIFLTVALSVGIFLVSTFSQILDRTIKYTKVLKKYRKFKEYKKKHKV
;
A
#
# COMPACT_ATOMS: atom_id res chain seq x y z
N MET A 1 1.07 -5.64 22.70
CA MET A 1 0.84 -5.76 21.24
C MET A 1 0.30 -7.14 20.91
N ASN A 2 -0.84 -7.28 20.22
CA ASN A 2 -1.41 -8.59 19.89
C ASN A 2 -0.80 -9.11 18.57
N TYR A 3 0.20 -9.98 18.66
CA TYR A 3 0.82 -10.61 17.47
C TYR A 3 -0.20 -11.43 16.65
N LEU A 4 -1.29 -11.87 17.27
CA LEU A 4 -2.39 -12.54 16.57
C LEU A 4 -3.04 -11.65 15.50
N GLU A 5 -3.19 -10.35 15.75
CA GLU A 5 -3.76 -9.41 14.76
C GLU A 5 -2.85 -9.28 13.53
N VAL A 6 -1.53 -9.32 13.72
CA VAL A 6 -0.56 -9.30 12.61
C VAL A 6 -0.59 -10.60 11.82
N LEU A 7 -0.65 -11.74 12.52
CA LEU A 7 -0.79 -13.05 11.87
C LEU A 7 -2.07 -13.14 11.04
N THR A 8 -3.20 -12.71 11.59
CA THR A 8 -4.47 -12.68 10.84
C THR A 8 -4.39 -11.78 9.62
N ALA A 9 -3.69 -10.64 9.68
CA ALA A 9 -3.48 -9.78 8.53
C ALA A 9 -2.62 -10.45 7.43
N ILE A 10 -1.58 -11.21 7.82
CA ILE A 10 -0.77 -12.00 6.88
C ILE A 10 -1.63 -13.04 6.17
N PHE A 11 -2.40 -13.83 6.94
CA PHE A 11 -3.28 -14.85 6.37
C PHE A 11 -4.38 -14.25 5.49
N ALA A 12 -5.01 -13.16 5.93
CA ALA A 12 -6.00 -12.45 5.11
C ALA A 12 -5.39 -12.02 3.77
N THR A 13 -4.21 -11.38 3.79
CA THR A 13 -3.52 -10.96 2.55
C THR A 13 -3.17 -12.15 1.67
N PHE A 14 -2.76 -13.27 2.27
CA PHE A 14 -2.45 -14.50 1.55
C PHE A 14 -3.66 -15.03 0.79
N PHE A 15 -4.79 -15.22 1.46
CA PHE A 15 -6.01 -15.74 0.82
C PHE A 15 -6.58 -14.79 -0.23
N PHE A 16 -6.60 -13.49 0.05
CA PHE A 16 -6.99 -12.51 -0.96
C PHE A 16 -6.02 -12.47 -2.13
N GLY A 17 -4.71 -12.64 -1.89
CA GLY A 17 -3.71 -12.76 -2.94
C GLY A 17 -4.02 -13.91 -3.91
N ILE A 18 -4.48 -15.06 -3.40
CA ILE A 18 -4.95 -16.18 -4.23
C ILE A 18 -6.16 -15.76 -5.08
N ILE A 19 -7.14 -15.09 -4.48
CA ILE A 19 -8.34 -14.58 -5.20
C ILE A 19 -7.93 -13.62 -6.33
N PHE A 20 -6.90 -12.80 -6.12
CA PHE A 20 -6.34 -11.90 -7.14
C PHE A 20 -5.34 -12.59 -8.08
N SER A 21 -5.31 -13.92 -8.10
CA SER A 21 -4.46 -14.74 -8.98
C SER A 21 -2.96 -14.49 -8.81
N LEU A 22 -2.53 -14.09 -7.62
CA LEU A 22 -1.11 -14.03 -7.28
C LEU A 22 -0.57 -15.45 -7.04
N THR A 23 0.58 -15.75 -7.61
CA THR A 23 1.20 -17.07 -7.50
C THR A 23 2.67 -16.98 -7.12
N GLY A 24 3.18 -18.06 -6.52
CA GLY A 24 4.60 -18.21 -6.20
C GLY A 24 5.11 -17.15 -5.22
N LYS A 25 6.31 -16.62 -5.50
CA LYS A 25 6.99 -15.65 -4.62
C LYS A 25 6.20 -14.37 -4.40
N LYS A 26 5.42 -13.95 -5.40
CA LYS A 26 4.59 -12.74 -5.33
C LYS A 26 3.57 -12.82 -4.21
N LEU A 27 2.91 -13.96 -4.06
CA LEU A 27 1.93 -14.21 -3.02
C LEU A 27 2.56 -14.11 -1.64
N ILE A 28 3.73 -14.73 -1.44
CA ILE A 28 4.45 -14.71 -0.16
C ILE A 28 4.87 -13.28 0.20
N TYR A 29 5.52 -12.57 -0.70
CA TYR A 29 5.96 -11.19 -0.44
C TYR A 29 4.79 -10.24 -0.17
N SER A 30 3.70 -10.36 -0.92
CA SER A 30 2.48 -9.57 -0.68
C SER A 30 1.87 -9.84 0.70
N SER A 31 1.85 -11.09 1.14
CA SER A 31 1.32 -11.48 2.45
C SER A 31 2.14 -10.88 3.60
N PHE A 32 3.46 -10.94 3.50
CA PHE A 32 4.35 -10.31 4.48
C PHE A 32 4.21 -8.78 4.48
N ALA A 33 4.10 -8.16 3.32
CA ALA A 33 3.91 -6.72 3.22
C ALA A 33 2.57 -6.28 3.84
N GLY A 34 1.49 -7.05 3.66
CA GLY A 34 0.21 -6.80 4.32
C GLY A 34 0.31 -6.88 5.85
N GLY A 35 0.99 -7.92 6.37
CA GLY A 35 1.27 -8.04 7.80
C GLY A 35 2.11 -6.89 8.35
N LEU A 36 3.14 -6.44 7.59
CA LEU A 36 3.96 -5.30 7.96
C LEU A 36 3.15 -4.01 8.04
N GLY A 37 2.24 -3.79 7.10
CA GLY A 37 1.35 -2.63 7.12
C GLY A 37 0.45 -2.61 8.36
N TRP A 38 -0.14 -3.76 8.70
CA TRP A 38 -0.96 -3.87 9.91
C TRP A 38 -0.12 -3.70 11.19
N TYR A 39 1.07 -4.31 11.25
CA TYR A 39 2.02 -4.10 12.34
C TYR A 39 2.35 -2.63 12.55
N THR A 40 2.64 -1.90 11.46
CA THR A 40 2.92 -0.46 11.50
C THR A 40 1.72 0.30 12.07
N HIS A 41 0.50 -0.04 11.64
CA HIS A 41 -0.71 0.57 12.18
C HIS A 41 -0.84 0.36 13.71
N LEU A 42 -0.66 -0.86 14.18
CA LEU A 42 -0.74 -1.18 15.60
C LEU A 42 0.33 -0.47 16.41
N LEU A 43 1.55 -0.40 15.90
CA LEU A 43 2.68 0.27 16.55
C LEU A 43 2.40 1.76 16.74
N PHE A 44 1.99 2.46 15.68
CA PHE A 44 1.72 3.89 15.77
C PHE A 44 0.45 4.20 16.56
N PHE A 45 -0.57 3.39 16.45
CA PHE A 45 -1.84 3.60 17.14
C PHE A 45 -1.78 3.24 18.63
N LYS A 46 -1.27 2.02 18.97
CA LYS A 46 -1.30 1.48 20.33
C LYS A 46 -0.11 1.88 21.18
N GLU A 47 1.10 1.89 20.61
CA GLU A 47 2.34 2.14 21.37
C GLU A 47 2.75 3.60 21.35
N LEU A 48 2.60 4.29 20.22
CA LEU A 48 3.00 5.69 20.09
C LEU A 48 1.85 6.68 20.28
N ALA A 49 0.63 6.18 20.58
CA ALA A 49 -0.57 6.98 20.86
C ALA A 49 -0.95 8.00 19.77
N TYR A 50 -0.61 7.73 18.52
CA TYR A 50 -1.06 8.55 17.40
C TYR A 50 -2.57 8.37 17.16
N SER A 51 -3.20 9.37 16.52
CA SER A 51 -4.60 9.23 16.12
C SER A 51 -4.77 8.05 15.15
N LYS A 52 -5.94 7.42 15.19
CA LYS A 52 -6.24 6.28 14.30
C LYS A 52 -6.02 6.64 12.82
N THR A 53 -6.48 7.82 12.41
CA THR A 53 -6.33 8.30 11.03
C THR A 53 -4.84 8.50 10.67
N ALA A 54 -4.03 9.11 11.54
CA ALA A 54 -2.61 9.30 11.27
C ALA A 54 -1.86 7.97 11.17
N SER A 55 -2.15 7.00 12.04
CA SER A 55 -1.54 5.67 11.98
C SER A 55 -1.90 4.93 10.68
N PHE A 56 -3.12 5.14 10.15
CA PHE A 56 -3.52 4.60 8.83
C PHE A 56 -2.75 5.22 7.67
N VAL A 57 -2.54 6.55 7.66
CA VAL A 57 -1.72 7.21 6.63
C VAL A 57 -0.30 6.66 6.64
N ILE A 58 0.33 6.57 7.82
CA ILE A 58 1.71 6.07 7.96
C ILE A 58 1.79 4.62 7.46
N SER A 59 0.85 3.77 7.86
CA SER A 59 0.80 2.38 7.43
C SER A 59 0.57 2.24 5.92
N ALA A 60 -0.29 3.08 5.35
CA ALA A 60 -0.51 3.12 3.90
C ALA A 60 0.76 3.51 3.14
N VAL A 61 1.53 4.49 3.65
CA VAL A 61 2.82 4.87 3.07
C VAL A 61 3.80 3.69 3.13
N VAL A 62 3.97 3.06 4.29
CA VAL A 62 4.90 1.94 4.48
C VAL A 62 4.55 0.78 3.57
N ILE A 63 3.29 0.35 3.56
CA ILE A 63 2.86 -0.80 2.74
C ILE A 63 2.99 -0.49 1.25
N THR A 64 2.70 0.75 0.82
CA THR A 64 2.81 1.13 -0.58
C THR A 64 4.27 1.17 -1.03
N VAL A 65 5.19 1.66 -0.19
CA VAL A 65 6.64 1.61 -0.48
C VAL A 65 7.10 0.16 -0.66
N PHE A 66 6.73 -0.73 0.25
CA PHE A 66 7.05 -2.17 0.12
C PHE A 66 6.47 -2.78 -1.14
N SER A 67 5.22 -2.48 -1.45
CA SER A 67 4.55 -2.96 -2.66
C SER A 67 5.20 -2.47 -3.94
N GLU A 68 5.64 -1.22 -3.98
CA GLU A 68 6.39 -0.68 -5.13
C GLU A 68 7.74 -1.39 -5.31
N ILE A 69 8.45 -1.69 -4.21
CA ILE A 69 9.70 -2.44 -4.24
C ILE A 69 9.46 -3.85 -4.79
N ILE A 70 8.45 -4.56 -4.25
CA ILE A 70 8.07 -5.90 -4.72
C ILE A 70 7.61 -5.85 -6.19
N GLY A 71 6.82 -4.86 -6.55
CA GLY A 71 6.34 -4.65 -7.92
C GLY A 71 7.46 -4.45 -8.94
N ARG A 72 8.54 -3.78 -8.55
CA ARG A 72 9.75 -3.62 -9.38
C ARG A 72 10.54 -4.92 -9.56
N ILE A 73 10.59 -5.76 -8.52
CA ILE A 73 11.29 -7.05 -8.53
C ILE A 73 10.48 -8.08 -9.33
N GLU A 74 9.19 -8.18 -9.06
CA GLU A 74 8.34 -9.27 -9.54
C GLU A 74 7.31 -8.85 -10.60
N LYS A 75 7.29 -7.57 -11.02
CA LYS A 75 6.30 -7.00 -11.96
C LYS A 75 4.85 -7.28 -11.54
N THR A 76 4.54 -7.03 -10.29
CA THR A 76 3.25 -7.37 -9.66
C THR A 76 2.46 -6.12 -9.29
N THR A 77 1.14 -6.27 -9.17
CA THR A 77 0.22 -5.20 -8.79
C THR A 77 0.18 -5.02 -7.26
N VAL A 78 0.18 -3.78 -6.81
CA VAL A 78 0.19 -3.33 -5.40
C VAL A 78 -1.08 -3.73 -4.62
N THR A 79 -2.17 -4.03 -5.33
CA THR A 79 -3.54 -4.07 -4.79
C THR A 79 -3.75 -5.04 -3.63
N SER A 80 -3.21 -6.26 -3.72
CA SER A 80 -3.46 -7.29 -2.71
C SER A 80 -2.81 -7.02 -1.36
N THR A 81 -1.70 -6.26 -1.33
CA THR A 81 -0.98 -5.92 -0.09
C THR A 81 -1.73 -4.91 0.77
N LEU A 82 -2.63 -4.13 0.16
CA LEU A 82 -3.40 -3.07 0.82
C LEU A 82 -4.67 -3.59 1.52
N ILE A 83 -5.10 -4.81 1.23
CA ILE A 83 -6.37 -5.37 1.72
C ILE A 83 -6.54 -5.31 3.24
N PRO A 84 -5.53 -5.63 4.08
CA PRO A 84 -5.71 -5.55 5.53
C PRO A 84 -5.99 -4.14 6.05
N LEU A 85 -5.60 -3.11 5.29
CA LEU A 85 -5.82 -1.71 5.66
C LEU A 85 -7.16 -1.16 5.14
N VAL A 86 -7.85 -1.89 4.25
CA VAL A 86 -9.18 -1.46 3.81
C VAL A 86 -10.14 -1.52 5.00
N PRO A 87 -10.84 -0.42 5.32
CA PRO A 87 -11.72 -0.36 6.50
C PRO A 87 -13.04 -1.11 6.26
N GLY A 88 -12.97 -2.40 5.86
CA GLY A 88 -14.12 -3.25 5.55
C GLY A 88 -15.05 -3.45 6.75
N GLY A 89 -14.48 -3.65 7.94
CA GLY A 89 -15.28 -3.71 9.18
C GLY A 89 -16.06 -2.42 9.44
N GLY A 90 -15.49 -1.26 9.13
CA GLY A 90 -16.18 0.02 9.24
C GLY A 90 -17.42 0.10 8.36
N ILE A 91 -17.30 -0.35 7.09
CA ILE A 91 -18.43 -0.42 6.15
C ILE A 91 -19.49 -1.39 6.67
N TYR A 92 -19.08 -2.58 7.10
CA TYR A 92 -19.99 -3.60 7.63
C TYR A 92 -20.77 -3.07 8.83
N TYR A 93 -20.11 -2.54 9.86
CA TYR A 93 -20.78 -2.03 11.06
C TYR A 93 -21.66 -0.82 10.77
N THR A 94 -21.27 0.07 9.84
CA THR A 94 -22.12 1.17 9.41
C THR A 94 -23.45 0.67 8.86
N MET A 95 -23.40 -0.35 7.98
CA MET A 95 -24.59 -0.94 7.39
C MET A 95 -25.41 -1.73 8.42
N SER A 96 -24.76 -2.48 9.32
CA SER A 96 -25.44 -3.20 10.41
C SER A 96 -26.25 -2.25 11.28
N PHE A 97 -25.65 -1.12 11.71
CA PHE A 97 -26.36 -0.12 12.52
C PHE A 97 -27.53 0.52 11.76
N PHE A 98 -27.42 0.72 10.45
CA PHE A 98 -28.55 1.20 9.64
C PHE A 98 -29.72 0.20 9.63
N VAL A 99 -29.44 -1.08 9.45
CA VAL A 99 -30.46 -2.14 9.45
C VAL A 99 -31.12 -2.29 10.83
N GLU A 100 -30.36 -2.06 11.89
CA GLU A 100 -30.86 -2.08 13.28
C GLU A 100 -31.59 -0.79 13.66
N ASN A 101 -31.79 0.16 12.76
CA ASN A 101 -32.39 1.49 13.01
C ASN A 101 -31.61 2.35 14.03
N ARG A 102 -30.31 2.08 14.22
CA ARG A 102 -29.42 2.80 15.11
C ARG A 102 -28.68 3.89 14.31
N PHE A 103 -29.43 4.87 13.84
CA PHE A 103 -28.92 5.89 12.93
C PHE A 103 -27.77 6.73 13.51
N PRO A 104 -27.77 7.18 14.78
CA PRO A 104 -26.65 7.96 15.33
C PRO A 104 -25.33 7.20 15.25
N GLU A 105 -25.31 5.93 15.64
CA GLU A 105 -24.12 5.07 15.61
C GLU A 105 -23.70 4.76 14.16
N ALA A 106 -24.67 4.56 13.27
CA ALA A 106 -24.40 4.37 11.85
C ALA A 106 -23.67 5.58 11.24
N PHE A 107 -24.15 6.80 11.53
CA PHE A 107 -23.51 8.03 11.03
C PHE A 107 -22.11 8.24 11.61
N GLU A 108 -21.92 8.00 12.92
CA GLU A 108 -20.62 8.10 13.56
C GLU A 108 -19.62 7.11 12.95
N LYS A 109 -20.02 5.85 12.82
CA LYS A 109 -19.18 4.80 12.24
C LYS A 109 -18.88 5.03 10.76
N GLY A 110 -19.87 5.48 10.01
CA GLY A 110 -19.72 5.85 8.59
C GLY A 110 -18.74 6.99 8.40
N ARG A 111 -18.82 8.04 9.20
CA ARG A 111 -17.87 9.16 9.20
C ARG A 111 -16.45 8.69 9.49
N GLU A 112 -16.24 7.89 10.55
CA GLU A 112 -14.93 7.30 10.87
C GLU A 112 -14.38 6.52 9.67
N THR A 113 -15.20 5.69 9.05
CA THR A 113 -14.83 4.85 7.91
C THR A 113 -14.41 5.67 6.70
N ILE A 114 -15.13 6.76 6.40
CA ILE A 114 -14.77 7.69 5.32
C ILE A 114 -13.40 8.32 5.59
N PHE A 115 -13.15 8.82 6.81
CA PHE A 115 -11.85 9.41 7.16
C PHE A 115 -10.70 8.40 7.00
N LEU A 116 -10.89 7.15 7.43
CA LEU A 116 -9.88 6.09 7.25
C LEU A 116 -9.63 5.77 5.77
N THR A 117 -10.68 5.74 4.96
CA THR A 117 -10.56 5.50 3.52
C THR A 117 -9.81 6.63 2.82
N VAL A 118 -10.10 7.88 3.14
CA VAL A 118 -9.37 9.05 2.64
C VAL A 118 -7.90 9.00 3.08
N ALA A 119 -7.64 8.69 4.35
CA ALA A 119 -6.29 8.54 4.88
C ALA A 119 -5.47 7.48 4.11
N LEU A 120 -6.07 6.33 3.85
CA LEU A 120 -5.46 5.25 3.05
C LEU A 120 -5.15 5.74 1.62
N SER A 121 -6.12 6.40 0.99
CA SER A 121 -5.97 6.91 -0.39
C SER A 121 -4.85 7.95 -0.51
N VAL A 122 -4.72 8.85 0.46
CA VAL A 122 -3.65 9.86 0.52
C VAL A 122 -2.28 9.18 0.63
N GLY A 123 -2.13 8.19 1.52
CA GLY A 123 -0.88 7.44 1.68
C GLY A 123 -0.45 6.76 0.38
N ILE A 124 -1.37 6.07 -0.28
CA ILE A 124 -1.12 5.39 -1.57
C ILE A 124 -0.73 6.41 -2.66
N PHE A 125 -1.51 7.50 -2.76
CA PHE A 125 -1.29 8.53 -3.79
C PHE A 125 0.09 9.17 -3.68
N LEU A 126 0.52 9.53 -2.47
CA LEU A 126 1.82 10.14 -2.24
C LEU A 126 2.97 9.23 -2.71
N VAL A 127 2.97 7.97 -2.28
CA VAL A 127 4.04 7.03 -2.62
C VAL A 127 4.02 6.70 -4.11
N SER A 128 2.86 6.40 -4.68
CA SER A 128 2.74 6.03 -6.09
C SER A 128 3.15 7.18 -7.02
N THR A 129 2.79 8.41 -6.67
CA THR A 129 3.21 9.60 -7.44
C THR A 129 4.72 9.78 -7.38
N PHE A 130 5.31 9.70 -6.19
CA PHE A 130 6.74 9.82 -6.01
C PHE A 130 7.52 8.71 -6.75
N SER A 131 7.04 7.46 -6.65
CA SER A 131 7.59 6.31 -7.37
C SER A 131 7.59 6.53 -8.89
N GLN A 132 6.49 7.03 -9.45
CA GLN A 132 6.39 7.33 -10.89
C GLN A 132 7.36 8.43 -11.33
N ILE A 133 7.53 9.48 -10.52
CA ILE A 133 8.49 10.56 -10.80
C ILE A 133 9.91 10.00 -10.82
N LEU A 134 10.27 9.17 -9.83
CA LEU A 134 11.60 8.52 -9.78
C LEU A 134 11.84 7.66 -11.01
N ASP A 135 10.88 6.84 -11.42
CA ASP A 135 11.02 5.96 -12.58
C ASP A 135 11.19 6.74 -13.89
N ARG A 136 10.45 7.83 -14.06
CA ARG A 136 10.64 8.74 -15.21
C ARG A 136 12.05 9.34 -15.21
N THR A 137 12.51 9.85 -14.07
CA THR A 137 13.83 10.46 -13.94
C THR A 137 14.96 9.47 -14.24
N ILE A 138 14.86 8.24 -13.72
CA ILE A 138 15.82 7.15 -13.99
C ILE A 138 15.83 6.80 -15.48
N LYS A 139 14.66 6.71 -16.11
CA LYS A 139 14.54 6.42 -17.54
C LYS A 139 15.19 7.53 -18.40
N TYR A 140 14.91 8.79 -18.10
CA TYR A 140 15.55 9.92 -18.77
C TYR A 140 17.07 9.89 -18.64
N THR A 141 17.60 9.66 -17.45
CA THR A 141 19.04 9.60 -17.21
C THR A 141 19.70 8.45 -17.98
N LYS A 142 19.06 7.28 -18.07
CA LYS A 142 19.54 6.14 -18.87
C LYS A 142 19.59 6.49 -20.38
N VAL A 143 18.56 7.14 -20.90
CA VAL A 143 18.50 7.57 -22.30
C VAL A 143 19.59 8.58 -22.61
N LEU A 144 19.78 9.60 -21.75
CA LEU A 144 20.83 10.59 -21.91
C LEU A 144 22.24 9.98 -21.87
N LYS A 145 22.51 9.02 -20.96
CA LYS A 145 23.80 8.30 -20.93
C LYS A 145 24.03 7.50 -22.21
N LYS A 146 22.99 6.83 -22.75
CA LYS A 146 23.09 6.09 -24.01
C LYS A 146 23.39 7.02 -25.19
N TYR A 147 22.72 8.18 -25.24
CA TYR A 147 22.94 9.19 -26.27
C TYR A 147 24.35 9.78 -26.24
N ARG A 148 24.87 10.11 -25.03
CA ARG A 148 26.25 10.58 -24.86
C ARG A 148 27.26 9.55 -25.35
N LYS A 149 27.15 8.29 -24.97
CA LYS A 149 28.02 7.19 -25.44
C LYS A 149 27.99 7.06 -26.96
N PHE A 150 26.82 7.16 -27.57
CA PHE A 150 26.67 7.08 -29.03
C PHE A 150 27.32 8.27 -29.73
N LYS A 151 27.19 9.46 -29.15
CA LYS A 151 27.87 10.69 -29.71
C LYS A 151 29.38 10.58 -29.60
N GLU A 152 29.92 10.09 -28.50
CA GLU A 152 31.35 9.83 -28.32
C GLU A 152 31.88 8.78 -29.31
N TYR A 153 31.14 7.70 -29.52
CA TYR A 153 31.46 6.67 -30.49
C TYR A 153 31.56 7.25 -31.92
N LYS A 154 30.54 8.02 -32.34
CA LYS A 154 30.57 8.73 -33.64
C LYS A 154 31.73 9.70 -33.77
N LYS A 155 32.13 10.37 -32.69
CA LYS A 155 33.28 11.33 -32.71
C LYS A 155 34.61 10.60 -32.87
N LYS A 156 34.77 9.40 -32.27
CA LYS A 156 36.00 8.58 -32.40
C LYS A 156 36.14 7.90 -33.76
N HIS A 157 35.04 7.63 -34.46
CA HIS A 157 35.02 6.93 -35.74
C HIS A 157 34.74 7.86 -36.95
N LYS A 158 34.72 9.19 -36.74
CA LYS A 158 34.78 10.18 -37.80
C LYS A 158 36.28 10.50 -38.04
N VAL A 159 36.93 9.65 -38.83
CA VAL A 159 38.11 9.96 -39.59
C VAL A 159 37.69 10.20 -41.01
#